data_ee6e539ce250477d89c8c1a7c45b8394
#
_entry.id   ee6e539ce250477d89c8c1a7c45b8394
#
_cell.length_a   1.000
_cell.length_b   1.000
_cell.length_c   1.000
_cell.angle_alpha   90.00
_cell.angle_beta   90.00
_cell.angle_gamma   90.00
#
_symmetry.space_group_name_H-M   'P 1'
#
loop_
_entity.id
_entity.type
_entity.pdbx_description
1 polymer ?
#
loop_
_entity_poly.entity_id
_entity_poly.type
_entity_poly.pdbx_seq_one_letter_code
_entity_poly.pdbx_strand_id
1 'polypeptide(L)'
;MLQTTAFPSPPTKILWRQVWGLAALLAAITFSWIAYGFYQPRILAKIGFVDLASWLGILQGLLGAIVEPIVGWFSDHLLGRFGSRLPQVVVGVTLAGLIFVIVSWLVEVQLAEHLRWIVPVMMTIWVIAMIIFRGPAIALLQGFAPTSQLPQANSVLALVLAVTSATSPILGLILKQLGASLTFILGAIALLIGSVLLWSSMPRHLATTTSPEPTIANLTPNSVIAYSLPFAVGLGSGLEINLLLHILPHHLFAAIDHLAVEYSQSGILLIAGLATLPLRSLFGRQKAAFGMGWGLTIIAGCLTLCLLSENGIYLILISAIASIALGLVLTNTIPLALAMVPPNQAGFGTGLYFGGSGLATAIFASVAIALGEIPVIYGAFLSVFALAISLICLKKFINSTV
;
A
#
# COMPACT_ATOMS: atom_id res chain seq x y z
N MET A 1 7.46 -30.14 27.07
CA MET A 1 7.10 -30.53 25.69
C MET A 1 6.32 -29.38 25.08
N LEU A 2 6.99 -28.53 24.28
CA LEU A 2 6.34 -27.47 23.50
C LEU A 2 5.69 -28.15 22.31
N GLN A 3 4.36 -28.18 22.28
CA GLN A 3 3.61 -28.58 21.09
C GLN A 3 3.97 -27.63 19.96
N THR A 4 4.69 -28.11 18.96
CA THR A 4 4.88 -27.43 17.69
C THR A 4 3.51 -27.29 17.03
N THR A 5 2.91 -26.10 17.13
CA THR A 5 1.68 -25.77 16.43
C THR A 5 1.97 -25.80 14.93
N ALA A 6 1.44 -26.80 14.25
CA ALA A 6 1.57 -26.93 12.79
C ALA A 6 0.86 -25.76 12.10
N PHE A 7 1.53 -25.11 11.15
CA PHE A 7 0.93 -24.09 10.31
C PHE A 7 -0.19 -24.70 9.44
N PRO A 8 -1.32 -24.00 9.28
CA PRO A 8 -2.40 -24.52 8.44
C PRO A 8 -1.92 -24.67 6.99
N SER A 9 -2.24 -25.80 6.37
CA SER A 9 -1.95 -26.04 4.96
C SER A 9 -2.63 -25.00 4.08
N PRO A 10 -1.97 -24.54 2.99
CA PRO A 10 -2.58 -23.59 2.07
C PRO A 10 -3.86 -24.18 1.46
N PRO A 11 -4.90 -23.37 1.25
CA PRO A 11 -6.17 -23.85 0.69
C PRO A 11 -5.95 -24.37 -0.74
N THR A 12 -6.72 -25.36 -1.15
CA THR A 12 -6.69 -25.93 -2.51
C THR A 12 -7.38 -25.02 -3.56
N LYS A 13 -8.24 -24.11 -3.10
CA LYS A 13 -9.00 -23.15 -3.93
C LYS A 13 -9.00 -21.78 -3.27
N ILE A 14 -9.22 -20.74 -4.07
CA ILE A 14 -9.36 -19.37 -3.54
C ILE A 14 -10.62 -19.28 -2.66
N LEU A 15 -10.45 -18.78 -1.47
CA LEU A 15 -11.53 -18.51 -0.51
C LEU A 15 -12.10 -17.10 -0.78
N TRP A 16 -12.93 -16.99 -1.81
CA TRP A 16 -13.42 -15.70 -2.29
C TRP A 16 -14.14 -14.86 -1.24
N ARG A 17 -14.90 -15.52 -0.32
CA ARG A 17 -15.57 -14.81 0.76
C ARG A 17 -14.57 -14.08 1.67
N GLN A 18 -13.45 -14.71 1.99
CA GLN A 18 -12.37 -14.12 2.80
C GLN A 18 -11.63 -13.03 2.03
N VAL A 19 -11.38 -13.24 0.73
CA VAL A 19 -10.76 -12.23 -0.15
C VAL A 19 -11.63 -10.98 -0.20
N TRP A 20 -12.94 -11.09 -0.38
CA TRP A 20 -13.85 -9.95 -0.37
C TRP A 20 -13.97 -9.28 1.00
N GLY A 21 -13.95 -10.05 2.10
CA GLY A 21 -13.86 -9.51 3.46
C GLY A 21 -12.60 -8.67 3.68
N LEU A 22 -11.45 -9.17 3.21
CA LEU A 22 -10.19 -8.41 3.23
C LEU A 22 -10.23 -7.17 2.33
N ALA A 23 -10.82 -7.29 1.13
CA ALA A 23 -11.00 -6.17 0.20
C ALA A 23 -11.85 -5.05 0.82
N ALA A 24 -12.91 -5.41 1.56
CA ALA A 24 -13.73 -4.44 2.28
C ALA A 24 -12.95 -3.69 3.37
N LEU A 25 -12.11 -4.41 4.13
CA LEU A 25 -11.21 -3.76 5.10
C LEU A 25 -10.20 -2.84 4.40
N LEU A 26 -9.62 -3.26 3.27
CA LEU A 26 -8.69 -2.43 2.50
C LEU A 26 -9.37 -1.18 1.92
N ALA A 27 -10.63 -1.28 1.47
CA ALA A 27 -11.42 -0.11 1.06
C ALA A 27 -11.59 0.88 2.22
N ALA A 28 -11.92 0.39 3.42
CA ALA A 28 -12.05 1.21 4.61
C ALA A 28 -10.72 1.87 5.03
N ILE A 29 -9.61 1.14 4.94
CA ILE A 29 -8.25 1.67 5.15
C ILE A 29 -7.97 2.79 4.15
N THR A 30 -8.23 2.57 2.86
CA THR A 30 -7.99 3.57 1.80
C THR A 30 -8.84 4.81 1.99
N PHE A 31 -10.13 4.64 2.30
CA PHE A 31 -11.01 5.76 2.65
C PHE A 31 -10.49 6.57 3.83
N SER A 32 -10.02 5.89 4.89
CA SER A 32 -9.46 6.56 6.07
C SER A 32 -8.19 7.35 5.75
N TRP A 33 -7.33 6.83 4.85
CA TRP A 33 -6.16 7.57 4.35
C TRP A 33 -6.55 8.78 3.50
N ILE A 34 -7.59 8.67 2.66
CA ILE A 34 -8.12 9.82 1.88
C ILE A 34 -8.64 10.89 2.83
N ALA A 35 -9.45 10.51 3.83
CA ALA A 35 -9.99 11.41 4.83
C ALA A 35 -8.89 12.12 5.64
N TYR A 36 -7.89 11.35 6.08
CA TYR A 36 -6.72 11.86 6.79
C TYR A 36 -5.91 12.83 5.92
N GLY A 37 -5.52 12.42 4.71
CA GLY A 37 -4.73 13.25 3.79
C GLY A 37 -5.44 14.54 3.38
N PHE A 38 -6.78 14.50 3.27
CA PHE A 38 -7.58 15.69 2.96
C PHE A 38 -7.59 16.69 4.11
N TYR A 39 -7.72 16.24 5.37
CA TYR A 39 -7.88 17.13 6.51
C TYR A 39 -6.60 17.45 7.27
N GLN A 40 -5.58 16.59 7.25
CA GLN A 40 -4.32 16.81 7.96
C GLN A 40 -3.72 18.20 7.70
N PRO A 41 -3.43 18.60 6.44
CA PRO A 41 -2.81 19.91 6.19
C PRO A 41 -3.72 21.08 6.56
N ARG A 42 -5.03 20.92 6.38
CA ARG A 42 -6.03 21.95 6.69
C ARG A 42 -6.15 22.21 8.19
N ILE A 43 -6.15 21.13 8.99
CA ILE A 43 -6.21 21.21 10.45
C ILE A 43 -4.93 21.83 10.99
N LEU A 44 -3.76 21.36 10.51
CA LEU A 44 -2.47 21.89 10.95
C LEU A 44 -2.31 23.36 10.62
N ALA A 45 -2.73 23.80 9.43
CA ALA A 45 -2.73 25.21 9.05
C ALA A 45 -3.66 26.04 9.96
N LYS A 46 -4.86 25.53 10.27
CA LYS A 46 -5.84 26.22 11.16
C LYS A 46 -5.30 26.43 12.57
N ILE A 47 -4.48 25.52 13.08
CA ILE A 47 -3.91 25.61 14.45
C ILE A 47 -2.51 26.25 14.47
N GLY A 48 -2.02 26.77 13.32
CA GLY A 48 -0.77 27.52 13.23
C GLY A 48 0.48 26.71 12.85
N PHE A 49 0.32 25.43 12.44
CA PHE A 49 1.43 24.55 12.04
C PHE A 49 1.48 24.35 10.51
N VAL A 50 1.60 25.43 9.74
CA VAL A 50 1.52 25.39 8.26
C VAL A 50 2.58 24.47 7.64
N ASP A 51 3.84 24.63 8.04
CA ASP A 51 4.96 23.86 7.46
C ASP A 51 5.01 22.41 7.97
N LEU A 52 4.41 22.15 9.13
CA LEU A 52 4.45 20.84 9.75
C LEU A 52 3.73 19.75 8.92
N ALA A 53 2.75 20.13 8.10
CA ALA A 53 2.01 19.18 7.25
C ALA A 53 2.95 18.44 6.29
N SER A 54 3.86 19.15 5.64
CA SER A 54 4.85 18.61 4.72
C SER A 54 5.87 17.72 5.46
N TRP A 55 6.40 18.19 6.59
CA TRP A 55 7.32 17.42 7.42
C TRP A 55 6.69 16.16 8.00
N LEU A 56 5.42 16.20 8.37
CA LEU A 56 4.68 15.03 8.82
C LEU A 56 4.57 13.97 7.72
N GLY A 57 4.40 14.34 6.47
CA GLY A 57 4.42 13.40 5.34
C GLY A 57 5.74 12.63 5.23
N ILE A 58 6.88 13.33 5.37
CA ILE A 58 8.21 12.70 5.40
C ILE A 58 8.33 11.77 6.62
N LEU A 59 7.97 12.26 7.81
CA LEU A 59 8.02 11.47 9.05
C LEU A 59 7.17 10.20 8.95
N GLN A 60 5.98 10.29 8.36
CA GLN A 60 5.09 9.14 8.17
C GLN A 60 5.70 8.09 7.23
N GLY A 61 6.35 8.52 6.16
CA GLY A 61 7.08 7.62 5.26
C GLY A 61 8.26 6.94 5.97
N LEU A 62 9.02 7.68 6.80
CA LEU A 62 10.11 7.11 7.61
C LEU A 62 9.59 6.16 8.68
N LEU A 63 8.47 6.49 9.34
CA LEU A 63 7.80 5.59 10.28
C LEU A 63 7.37 4.31 9.57
N GLY A 64 6.82 4.41 8.35
CA GLY A 64 6.53 3.24 7.53
C GLY A 64 7.76 2.37 7.30
N ALA A 65 8.88 2.98 6.93
CA ALA A 65 10.13 2.26 6.67
C ALA A 65 10.64 1.44 7.87
N ILE A 66 10.43 1.92 9.08
CA ILE A 66 10.93 1.31 10.32
C ILE A 66 9.86 0.41 10.96
N VAL A 67 8.64 0.92 11.10
CA VAL A 67 7.60 0.27 11.89
C VAL A 67 6.96 -0.90 11.15
N GLU A 68 6.77 -0.81 9.81
CA GLU A 68 6.18 -1.90 9.01
C GLU A 68 6.94 -3.23 9.15
N PRO A 69 8.29 -3.29 8.99
CA PRO A 69 9.03 -4.53 9.20
C PRO A 69 8.93 -5.07 10.63
N ILE A 70 9.01 -4.19 11.63
CA ILE A 70 8.91 -4.57 13.05
C ILE A 70 7.54 -5.19 13.34
N VAL A 71 6.47 -4.53 12.90
CA VAL A 71 5.09 -4.99 13.07
C VAL A 71 4.85 -6.30 12.32
N GLY A 72 5.41 -6.44 11.12
CA GLY A 72 5.34 -7.67 10.34
C GLY A 72 6.01 -8.84 11.04
N TRP A 73 7.22 -8.65 11.56
CA TRP A 73 7.93 -9.64 12.37
C TRP A 73 7.14 -10.02 13.62
N PHE A 74 6.60 -9.05 14.34
CA PHE A 74 5.77 -9.28 15.52
C PHE A 74 4.50 -10.05 15.17
N SER A 75 3.87 -9.74 14.03
CA SER A 75 2.71 -10.45 13.51
C SER A 75 2.96 -11.93 13.28
N ASP A 76 4.14 -12.28 12.77
CA ASP A 76 4.52 -13.68 12.53
C ASP A 76 4.72 -14.43 13.85
N HIS A 77 5.27 -13.77 14.88
CA HIS A 77 5.36 -14.34 16.23
C HIS A 77 3.99 -14.55 16.87
N LEU A 78 3.07 -13.60 16.72
CA LEU A 78 1.70 -13.75 17.19
C LEU A 78 0.97 -14.89 16.47
N LEU A 79 1.18 -15.05 15.16
CA LEU A 79 0.63 -16.17 14.41
C LEU A 79 1.08 -17.52 14.99
N GLY A 80 2.39 -17.65 15.32
CA GLY A 80 2.93 -18.85 15.96
C GLY A 80 2.34 -19.12 17.35
N ARG A 81 1.96 -18.06 18.08
CA ARG A 81 1.44 -18.17 19.45
C ARG A 81 -0.08 -18.35 19.53
N PHE A 82 -0.83 -17.60 18.71
CA PHE A 82 -2.30 -17.55 18.73
C PHE A 82 -2.97 -18.27 17.54
N GLY A 83 -2.18 -18.77 16.59
CA GLY A 83 -2.71 -19.42 15.37
C GLY A 83 -3.40 -18.47 14.39
N SER A 84 -3.46 -17.17 14.67
CA SER A 84 -4.14 -16.18 13.81
C SER A 84 -3.53 -14.78 13.97
N ARG A 85 -3.55 -14.01 12.86
CA ARG A 85 -3.21 -12.56 12.86
C ARG A 85 -4.40 -11.66 13.18
N LEU A 86 -5.61 -12.20 13.23
CA LEU A 86 -6.85 -11.45 13.47
C LEU A 86 -6.84 -10.62 14.76
N PRO A 87 -6.33 -11.12 15.93
CA PRO A 87 -6.28 -10.31 17.13
C PRO A 87 -5.51 -9.00 16.95
N GLN A 88 -4.39 -9.05 16.23
CA GLN A 88 -3.60 -7.84 15.93
C GLN A 88 -4.36 -6.88 15.02
N VAL A 89 -5.07 -7.39 14.02
CA VAL A 89 -5.90 -6.58 13.13
C VAL A 89 -7.00 -5.87 13.94
N VAL A 90 -7.70 -6.60 14.82
CA VAL A 90 -8.76 -6.02 15.66
C VAL A 90 -8.21 -4.93 16.58
N VAL A 91 -7.08 -5.19 17.27
CA VAL A 91 -6.44 -4.19 18.15
C VAL A 91 -6.06 -2.93 17.36
N GLY A 92 -5.42 -3.09 16.21
CA GLY A 92 -5.00 -1.96 15.38
C GLY A 92 -6.17 -1.15 14.84
N VAL A 93 -7.23 -1.81 14.33
CA VAL A 93 -8.47 -1.14 13.86
C VAL A 93 -9.13 -0.38 14.99
N THR A 94 -9.26 -1.00 16.17
CA THR A 94 -9.87 -0.35 17.34
C THR A 94 -9.06 0.87 17.77
N LEU A 95 -7.73 0.76 17.81
CA LEU A 95 -6.86 1.87 18.16
C LEU A 95 -6.97 3.01 17.13
N ALA A 96 -6.90 2.71 15.84
CA ALA A 96 -7.04 3.71 14.77
C ALA A 96 -8.41 4.40 14.80
N GLY A 97 -9.49 3.63 15.03
CA GLY A 97 -10.85 4.18 15.16
C GLY A 97 -10.99 5.08 16.39
N LEU A 98 -10.47 4.67 17.55
CA LEU A 98 -10.47 5.49 18.77
C LEU A 98 -9.71 6.81 18.58
N ILE A 99 -8.54 6.76 17.94
CA ILE A 99 -7.76 7.98 17.68
C ILE A 99 -8.51 8.90 16.73
N PHE A 100 -9.21 8.39 15.71
CA PHE A 100 -10.04 9.21 14.84
C PHE A 100 -11.16 9.91 15.62
N VAL A 101 -11.82 9.21 16.55
CA VAL A 101 -12.85 9.82 17.41
C VAL A 101 -12.23 10.90 18.30
N ILE A 102 -11.04 10.65 18.88
CA ILE A 102 -10.33 11.64 19.70
C ILE A 102 -9.96 12.87 18.88
N VAL A 103 -9.38 12.68 17.68
CA VAL A 103 -9.01 13.79 16.79
C VAL A 103 -10.24 14.55 16.34
N SER A 104 -11.35 13.86 16.04
CA SER A 104 -12.65 14.49 15.73
C SER A 104 -13.08 15.47 16.84
N TRP A 105 -12.98 15.02 18.08
CA TRP A 105 -13.31 15.86 19.24
C TRP A 105 -12.32 17.01 19.44
N LEU A 106 -11.01 16.76 19.32
CA LEU A 106 -9.97 17.78 19.47
C LEU A 106 -10.07 18.92 18.45
N VAL A 107 -10.58 18.64 17.26
CA VAL A 107 -10.74 19.65 16.19
C VAL A 107 -11.90 20.61 16.50
N GLU A 108 -12.92 20.16 17.23
CA GLU A 108 -14.08 20.98 17.65
C GLU A 108 -13.77 21.84 18.88
N VAL A 109 -12.88 21.35 19.76
CA VAL A 109 -12.51 22.07 20.99
C VAL A 109 -11.50 23.16 20.70
N GLN A 110 -11.72 24.38 21.22
CA GLN A 110 -10.72 25.45 21.18
C GLN A 110 -9.61 25.15 22.16
N LEU A 111 -8.56 24.49 21.68
CA LEU A 111 -7.39 24.17 22.47
C LEU A 111 -6.59 25.41 22.84
N ALA A 112 -6.19 25.52 24.10
CA ALA A 112 -5.19 26.51 24.53
C ALA A 112 -3.88 26.34 23.73
N GLU A 113 -3.16 27.41 23.49
CA GLU A 113 -2.03 27.45 22.56
C GLU A 113 -0.96 26.39 22.87
N HIS A 114 -0.64 26.19 24.14
CA HIS A 114 0.32 25.19 24.60
C HIS A 114 -0.15 23.74 24.43
N LEU A 115 -1.46 23.49 24.22
CA LEU A 115 -2.05 22.15 24.01
C LEU A 115 -2.23 21.80 22.52
N ARG A 116 -2.02 22.75 21.61
CA ARG A 116 -2.21 22.52 20.16
C ARG A 116 -1.34 21.38 19.62
N TRP A 117 -0.18 21.12 20.23
CA TRP A 117 0.70 20.01 19.85
C TRP A 117 0.09 18.62 20.03
N ILE A 118 -0.96 18.50 20.83
CA ILE A 118 -1.67 17.21 20.99
C ILE A 118 -2.21 16.73 19.63
N VAL A 119 -2.67 17.62 18.75
CA VAL A 119 -3.25 17.27 17.46
C VAL A 119 -2.25 16.57 16.52
N PRO A 120 -1.09 17.18 16.17
CA PRO A 120 -0.11 16.49 15.32
C PRO A 120 0.45 15.22 15.95
N VAL A 121 0.57 15.16 17.28
CA VAL A 121 0.98 13.93 17.99
C VAL A 121 -0.08 12.85 17.81
N MET A 122 -1.37 13.14 18.02
CA MET A 122 -2.46 12.17 17.79
C MET A 122 -2.52 11.71 16.34
N MET A 123 -2.31 12.63 15.39
CA MET A 123 -2.23 12.29 13.96
C MET A 123 -1.08 11.32 13.67
N THR A 124 0.08 11.51 14.28
CA THR A 124 1.23 10.60 14.14
C THR A 124 0.94 9.23 14.77
N ILE A 125 0.34 9.20 15.95
CA ILE A 125 -0.07 7.95 16.62
C ILE A 125 -1.11 7.20 15.79
N TRP A 126 -2.03 7.94 15.12
CA TRP A 126 -2.98 7.33 14.19
C TRP A 126 -2.29 6.62 13.03
N VAL A 127 -1.26 7.23 12.43
CA VAL A 127 -0.45 6.61 11.37
C VAL A 127 0.19 5.32 11.86
N ILE A 128 0.78 5.33 13.06
CA ILE A 128 1.36 4.13 13.67
C ILE A 128 0.28 3.06 13.89
N ALA A 129 -0.90 3.44 14.39
CA ALA A 129 -2.01 2.51 14.56
C ALA A 129 -2.44 1.86 13.23
N MET A 130 -2.51 2.64 12.14
CA MET A 130 -2.81 2.14 10.80
C MET A 130 -1.75 1.14 10.31
N ILE A 131 -0.47 1.38 10.58
CA ILE A 131 0.63 0.47 10.24
C ILE A 131 0.51 -0.85 11.01
N ILE A 132 0.13 -0.82 12.29
CA ILE A 132 0.06 -1.98 13.18
C ILE A 132 -0.83 -3.09 12.61
N PHE A 133 -1.89 -2.77 11.88
CA PHE A 133 -2.81 -3.79 11.40
C PHE A 133 -2.84 -3.95 9.87
N ARG A 134 -2.43 -2.94 9.09
CA ARG A 134 -2.48 -3.00 7.62
C ARG A 134 -1.63 -4.15 7.06
N GLY A 135 -0.35 -4.23 7.45
CA GLY A 135 0.56 -5.29 7.01
C GLY A 135 0.07 -6.69 7.39
N PRO A 136 -0.25 -6.95 8.68
CA PRO A 136 -0.85 -8.20 9.13
C PRO A 136 -2.15 -8.58 8.42
N ALA A 137 -3.04 -7.60 8.15
CA ALA A 137 -4.27 -7.85 7.39
C ALA A 137 -3.96 -8.33 5.96
N ILE A 138 -3.03 -7.67 5.27
CA ILE A 138 -2.59 -8.06 3.93
C ILE A 138 -1.95 -9.46 3.93
N ALA A 139 -1.15 -9.78 4.95
CA ALA A 139 -0.53 -11.09 5.08
C ALA A 139 -1.54 -12.26 5.26
N LEU A 140 -2.79 -11.97 5.67
CA LEU A 140 -3.88 -12.96 5.68
C LEU A 140 -4.17 -13.55 4.30
N LEU A 141 -3.88 -12.81 3.22
CA LEU A 141 -4.11 -13.28 1.85
C LEU A 141 -3.41 -14.61 1.56
N GLN A 142 -2.25 -14.86 2.18
CA GLN A 142 -1.53 -16.13 2.07
C GLN A 142 -2.38 -17.34 2.50
N GLY A 143 -3.26 -17.15 3.50
CA GLY A 143 -4.19 -18.18 3.97
C GLY A 143 -5.48 -18.28 3.15
N PHE A 144 -5.73 -17.40 2.19
CA PHE A 144 -6.97 -17.34 1.44
C PHE A 144 -6.86 -17.89 0.01
N ALA A 145 -5.65 -18.10 -0.49
CA ALA A 145 -5.44 -18.60 -1.84
C ALA A 145 -4.21 -19.52 -1.92
N PRO A 146 -4.23 -20.52 -2.82
CA PRO A 146 -3.05 -21.28 -3.17
C PRO A 146 -1.95 -20.34 -3.69
N THR A 147 -0.69 -20.66 -3.43
CA THR A 147 0.44 -19.80 -3.87
C THR A 147 0.45 -19.53 -5.38
N SER A 148 0.00 -20.49 -6.20
CA SER A 148 -0.12 -20.31 -7.66
C SER A 148 -1.24 -19.36 -8.07
N GLN A 149 -2.24 -19.15 -7.21
CA GLN A 149 -3.42 -18.31 -7.47
C GLN A 149 -3.42 -16.99 -6.67
N LEU A 150 -2.34 -16.70 -5.92
CA LEU A 150 -2.20 -15.44 -5.18
C LEU A 150 -2.38 -14.19 -6.07
N PRO A 151 -1.84 -14.12 -7.30
CA PRO A 151 -2.09 -12.97 -8.18
C PRO A 151 -3.58 -12.81 -8.53
N GLN A 152 -4.33 -13.90 -8.68
CA GLN A 152 -5.78 -13.85 -8.92
C GLN A 152 -6.55 -13.32 -7.72
N ALA A 153 -6.22 -13.75 -6.51
CA ALA A 153 -6.83 -13.25 -5.30
C ALA A 153 -6.44 -11.77 -5.06
N ASN A 154 -5.17 -11.43 -5.27
CA ASN A 154 -4.66 -10.07 -5.09
C ASN A 154 -5.23 -9.08 -6.12
N SER A 155 -5.60 -9.52 -7.33
CA SER A 155 -6.20 -8.62 -8.33
C SER A 155 -7.50 -7.97 -7.83
N VAL A 156 -8.28 -8.67 -7.01
CA VAL A 156 -9.49 -8.09 -6.37
C VAL A 156 -9.10 -7.03 -5.33
N LEU A 157 -8.08 -7.30 -4.52
CA LEU A 157 -7.59 -6.34 -3.54
C LEU A 157 -7.04 -5.08 -4.23
N ALA A 158 -6.24 -5.28 -5.27
CA ALA A 158 -5.66 -4.20 -6.07
C ALA A 158 -6.74 -3.38 -6.81
N LEU A 159 -7.77 -4.04 -7.37
CA LEU A 159 -8.93 -3.37 -7.95
C LEU A 159 -9.61 -2.47 -6.92
N VAL A 160 -10.00 -3.04 -5.77
CA VAL A 160 -10.73 -2.30 -4.74
C VAL A 160 -9.91 -1.12 -4.21
N LEU A 161 -8.62 -1.34 -3.96
CA LEU A 161 -7.70 -0.28 -3.52
C LEU A 161 -7.59 0.84 -4.57
N ALA A 162 -7.35 0.50 -5.84
CA ALA A 162 -7.18 1.48 -6.91
C ALA A 162 -8.49 2.24 -7.20
N VAL A 163 -9.64 1.54 -7.26
CA VAL A 163 -10.94 2.19 -7.48
C VAL A 163 -11.30 3.10 -6.31
N THR A 164 -11.10 2.66 -5.06
CA THR A 164 -11.34 3.52 -3.88
C THR A 164 -10.43 4.75 -3.92
N SER A 165 -9.15 4.59 -4.25
CA SER A 165 -8.23 5.73 -4.41
C SER A 165 -8.64 6.68 -5.53
N ALA A 166 -9.14 6.15 -6.65
CA ALA A 166 -9.63 6.94 -7.78
C ALA A 166 -10.86 7.81 -7.43
N THR A 167 -11.62 7.47 -6.40
CA THR A 167 -12.76 8.31 -5.94
C THR A 167 -12.31 9.53 -5.13
N SER A 168 -11.01 9.70 -4.84
CA SER A 168 -10.47 10.77 -3.97
C SER A 168 -10.95 12.18 -4.31
N PRO A 169 -11.03 12.65 -5.57
CA PRO A 169 -11.52 14.01 -5.88
C PRO A 169 -12.99 14.19 -5.54
N ILE A 170 -13.83 13.20 -5.87
CA ILE A 170 -15.27 13.23 -5.57
C ILE A 170 -15.47 13.18 -4.05
N LEU A 171 -14.75 12.28 -3.37
CA LEU A 171 -14.77 12.21 -1.91
C LEU A 171 -14.32 13.53 -1.29
N GLY A 172 -13.28 14.18 -1.81
CA GLY A 172 -12.82 15.49 -1.33
C GLY A 172 -13.91 16.55 -1.33
N LEU A 173 -14.77 16.60 -2.35
CA LEU A 173 -15.92 17.51 -2.40
C LEU A 173 -16.94 17.20 -1.31
N ILE A 174 -17.26 15.92 -1.10
CA ILE A 174 -18.18 15.46 -0.07
C ILE A 174 -17.60 15.73 1.33
N LEU A 175 -16.33 15.36 1.55
CA LEU A 175 -15.64 15.54 2.83
C LEU A 175 -15.59 17.03 3.21
N LYS A 176 -15.39 17.93 2.25
CA LYS A 176 -15.41 19.38 2.48
C LYS A 176 -16.76 19.86 3.04
N GLN A 177 -17.88 19.28 2.58
CA GLN A 177 -19.22 19.63 3.07
C GLN A 177 -19.51 19.04 4.47
N LEU A 178 -18.98 17.84 4.75
CA LEU A 178 -19.19 17.16 6.03
C LEU A 178 -18.40 17.78 7.19
N GLY A 179 -17.27 18.41 6.90
CA GLY A 179 -16.36 18.91 7.92
C GLY A 179 -15.42 17.82 8.49
N ALA A 180 -14.39 18.26 9.20
CA ALA A 180 -13.31 17.38 9.67
C ALA A 180 -13.82 16.36 10.71
N SER A 181 -14.57 16.82 11.69
CA SER A 181 -15.07 15.99 12.80
C SER A 181 -15.91 14.83 12.29
N LEU A 182 -16.94 15.10 11.50
CA LEU A 182 -17.81 14.04 10.97
C LEU A 182 -17.04 13.10 10.02
N THR A 183 -16.10 13.64 9.25
CA THR A 183 -15.25 12.82 8.36
C THR A 183 -14.42 11.79 9.13
N PHE A 184 -13.81 12.17 10.25
CA PHE A 184 -13.03 11.22 11.06
C PHE A 184 -13.93 10.20 11.75
N ILE A 185 -15.12 10.58 12.19
CA ILE A 185 -16.11 9.63 12.73
C ILE A 185 -16.50 8.61 11.65
N LEU A 186 -16.79 9.06 10.42
CA LEU A 186 -17.11 8.18 9.31
C LEU A 186 -15.92 7.25 8.96
N GLY A 187 -14.69 7.74 9.07
CA GLY A 187 -13.48 6.93 8.93
C GLY A 187 -13.38 5.82 9.98
N ALA A 188 -13.66 6.16 11.24
CA ALA A 188 -13.72 5.18 12.33
C ALA A 188 -14.80 4.12 12.10
N ILE A 189 -16.00 4.54 11.70
CA ILE A 189 -17.12 3.64 11.38
C ILE A 189 -16.76 2.73 10.19
N ALA A 190 -16.15 3.27 9.13
CA ALA A 190 -15.72 2.50 7.97
C ALA A 190 -14.71 1.41 8.35
N LEU A 191 -13.72 1.75 9.19
CA LEU A 191 -12.73 0.78 9.70
C LEU A 191 -13.41 -0.33 10.52
N LEU A 192 -14.36 0.01 11.38
CA LEU A 192 -15.12 -0.97 12.16
C LEU A 192 -15.94 -1.89 11.25
N ILE A 193 -16.69 -1.33 10.28
CA ILE A 193 -17.46 -2.12 9.32
C ILE A 193 -16.54 -3.04 8.51
N GLY A 194 -15.43 -2.55 7.96
CA GLY A 194 -14.46 -3.35 7.22
C GLY A 194 -13.89 -4.50 8.05
N SER A 195 -13.57 -4.24 9.33
CA SER A 195 -13.09 -5.26 10.27
C SER A 195 -14.16 -6.31 10.59
N VAL A 196 -15.41 -5.92 10.81
CA VAL A 196 -16.53 -6.83 11.05
C VAL A 196 -16.80 -7.70 9.81
N LEU A 197 -16.76 -7.12 8.60
CA LEU A 197 -16.92 -7.86 7.35
C LEU A 197 -15.79 -8.90 7.17
N LEU A 198 -14.55 -8.51 7.43
CA LEU A 198 -13.43 -9.45 7.42
C LEU A 198 -13.65 -10.58 8.44
N TRP A 199 -13.97 -10.24 9.70
CA TRP A 199 -14.17 -11.24 10.74
C TRP A 199 -15.34 -12.18 10.42
N SER A 200 -16.48 -11.67 9.97
CA SER A 200 -17.64 -12.47 9.60
C SER A 200 -17.38 -13.40 8.41
N SER A 201 -16.37 -13.08 7.59
CA SER A 201 -15.96 -13.92 6.46
C SER A 201 -15.09 -15.11 6.87
N MET A 202 -14.44 -15.04 8.06
CA MET A 202 -13.53 -16.10 8.50
C MET A 202 -14.24 -17.41 8.81
N PRO A 203 -13.65 -18.55 8.44
CA PRO A 203 -14.20 -19.85 8.79
C PRO A 203 -14.11 -20.05 10.31
N ARG A 204 -15.21 -20.52 10.92
CA ARG A 204 -15.29 -20.78 12.38
C ARG A 204 -14.40 -21.92 12.85
N HIS A 205 -13.90 -22.75 11.94
CA HIS A 205 -12.99 -23.87 12.19
C HIS A 205 -11.80 -23.76 11.25
N LEU A 206 -10.78 -23.01 11.62
CA LEU A 206 -9.43 -23.31 11.16
C LEU A 206 -8.98 -24.54 11.96
N ALA A 207 -9.47 -25.71 11.54
CA ALA A 207 -9.04 -26.97 12.11
C ALA A 207 -7.53 -27.10 11.87
N THR A 208 -6.82 -27.38 12.93
CA THR A 208 -5.42 -27.81 12.96
C THR A 208 -5.30 -29.14 12.21
N THR A 209 -5.22 -29.09 10.89
CA THR A 209 -4.81 -30.25 10.10
C THR A 209 -3.31 -30.21 9.96
N THR A 210 -2.67 -31.11 10.68
CA THR A 210 -1.26 -31.46 10.48
C THR A 210 -1.06 -31.90 9.04
N SER A 211 -0.38 -31.11 8.24
CA SER A 211 0.08 -31.51 6.90
C SER A 211 1.60 -31.48 6.84
N PRO A 212 2.21 -32.39 6.04
CA PRO A 212 3.65 -32.54 5.96
C PRO A 212 4.32 -31.23 5.52
N GLU A 213 5.53 -31.00 6.03
CA GLU A 213 6.37 -29.87 5.67
C GLU A 213 6.43 -29.71 4.16
N PRO A 214 6.08 -28.53 3.61
CA PRO A 214 6.39 -28.26 2.22
C PRO A 214 7.91 -28.17 2.11
N THR A 215 8.50 -29.01 1.27
CA THR A 215 9.90 -28.94 0.86
C THR A 215 10.13 -27.57 0.25
N ILE A 216 10.62 -26.64 1.06
CA ILE A 216 10.95 -25.28 0.63
C ILE A 216 12.37 -25.30 0.12
N ALA A 217 12.56 -24.80 -1.11
CA ALA A 217 13.86 -24.48 -1.64
C ALA A 217 14.71 -23.79 -0.54
N ASN A 218 15.92 -24.32 -0.36
CA ASN A 218 16.90 -23.90 0.65
C ASN A 218 17.33 -22.43 0.51
N LEU A 219 16.44 -21.50 0.82
CA LEU A 219 16.87 -20.16 1.20
C LEU A 219 17.41 -20.32 2.62
N THR A 220 18.71 -20.37 2.76
CA THR A 220 19.37 -20.33 4.07
C THR A 220 18.85 -19.10 4.83
N PRO A 221 18.23 -19.27 6.01
CA PRO A 221 17.49 -18.18 6.67
C PRO A 221 18.34 -17.00 7.13
N ASN A 222 19.64 -17.03 6.96
CA ASN A 222 20.61 -16.15 7.63
C ASN A 222 21.29 -15.10 6.74
N SER A 223 20.85 -14.90 5.49
CA SER A 223 21.49 -13.87 4.68
C SER A 223 20.70 -12.56 4.78
N VAL A 224 21.25 -11.54 5.44
CA VAL A 224 20.78 -10.16 5.44
C VAL A 224 20.40 -9.69 4.03
N ILE A 225 21.11 -10.19 3.03
CA ILE A 225 20.87 -9.94 1.61
C ILE A 225 19.50 -10.45 1.16
N ALA A 226 19.04 -11.62 1.64
CA ALA A 226 17.74 -12.16 1.25
C ALA A 226 16.59 -11.28 1.75
N TYR A 227 16.69 -10.76 2.96
CA TYR A 227 15.68 -9.86 3.53
C TYR A 227 15.75 -8.42 3.00
N SER A 228 16.90 -7.99 2.45
CA SER A 228 16.99 -6.68 1.81
C SER A 228 16.26 -6.61 0.46
N LEU A 229 16.03 -7.76 -0.20
CA LEU A 229 15.40 -7.78 -1.53
C LEU A 229 13.95 -7.26 -1.52
N PRO A 230 13.02 -7.75 -0.67
CA PRO A 230 11.66 -7.22 -0.63
C PRO A 230 11.62 -5.73 -0.27
N PHE A 231 12.51 -5.26 0.62
CA PHE A 231 12.61 -3.84 0.97
C PHE A 231 13.08 -2.99 -0.23
N ALA A 232 14.13 -3.42 -0.93
CA ALA A 232 14.67 -2.69 -2.08
C ALA A 232 13.69 -2.68 -3.27
N VAL A 233 12.96 -3.78 -3.52
CA VAL A 233 11.90 -3.80 -4.54
C VAL A 233 10.74 -2.89 -4.12
N GLY A 234 10.38 -2.88 -2.84
CA GLY A 234 9.38 -1.95 -2.29
C GLY A 234 9.80 -0.48 -2.46
N LEU A 235 11.07 -0.17 -2.21
CA LEU A 235 11.64 1.16 -2.40
C LEU A 235 11.59 1.59 -3.88
N GLY A 236 12.11 0.77 -4.78
CA GLY A 236 12.14 1.11 -6.21
C GLY A 236 10.73 1.21 -6.81
N SER A 237 9.85 0.22 -6.56
CA SER A 237 8.47 0.28 -7.05
C SER A 237 7.65 1.42 -6.42
N GLY A 238 7.89 1.73 -5.15
CA GLY A 238 7.26 2.86 -4.47
C GLY A 238 7.68 4.20 -5.08
N LEU A 239 8.96 4.39 -5.41
CA LEU A 239 9.45 5.59 -6.12
C LEU A 239 8.80 5.72 -7.51
N GLU A 240 8.78 4.63 -8.29
CA GLU A 240 8.14 4.61 -9.61
C GLU A 240 6.66 5.01 -9.54
N ILE A 241 5.90 4.47 -8.59
CA ILE A 241 4.48 4.77 -8.43
C ILE A 241 4.29 6.23 -8.03
N ASN A 242 5.08 6.76 -7.08
CA ASN A 242 5.00 8.17 -6.67
C ASN A 242 5.33 9.11 -7.84
N LEU A 243 6.38 8.80 -8.61
CA LEU A 243 6.77 9.59 -9.79
C LEU A 243 5.69 9.56 -10.87
N LEU A 244 5.14 8.38 -11.16
CA LEU A 244 4.06 8.22 -12.14
C LEU A 244 2.85 9.07 -11.77
N LEU A 245 2.37 8.94 -10.52
CA LEU A 245 1.17 9.63 -10.04
C LEU A 245 1.37 11.12 -9.80
N HIS A 246 2.61 11.60 -9.82
CA HIS A 246 2.91 13.03 -9.74
C HIS A 246 3.15 13.64 -11.12
N ILE A 247 4.08 13.09 -11.88
CA ILE A 247 4.56 13.71 -13.13
C ILE A 247 3.48 13.68 -14.20
N LEU A 248 2.90 12.51 -14.44
CA LEU A 248 1.98 12.32 -15.56
C LEU A 248 0.71 13.17 -15.44
N PRO A 249 0.02 13.25 -14.28
CA PRO A 249 -1.12 14.14 -14.10
C PRO A 249 -0.79 15.63 -14.27
N HIS A 250 0.38 16.10 -13.78
CA HIS A 250 0.79 17.49 -13.93
C HIS A 250 1.11 17.82 -15.39
N HIS A 251 1.75 16.89 -16.10
CA HIS A 251 2.06 17.07 -17.52
C HIS A 251 0.81 17.06 -18.40
N LEU A 252 -0.18 16.21 -18.08
CA LEU A 252 -1.50 16.24 -18.73
C LEU A 252 -2.24 17.55 -18.45
N PHE A 253 -2.18 18.06 -17.23
CA PHE A 253 -2.79 19.34 -16.86
C PHE A 253 -2.18 20.50 -17.66
N ALA A 254 -0.85 20.51 -17.85
CA ALA A 254 -0.17 21.52 -18.65
C ALA A 254 -0.51 21.45 -20.14
N ALA A 255 -0.81 20.23 -20.67
CA ALA A 255 -1.06 20.01 -22.09
C ALA A 255 -2.55 20.10 -22.49
N ILE A 256 -3.46 19.98 -21.55
CA ILE A 256 -4.90 19.93 -21.81
C ILE A 256 -5.62 20.93 -20.92
N ASP A 257 -6.15 21.99 -21.53
CA ASP A 257 -6.95 22.99 -20.85
C ASP A 257 -8.13 22.34 -20.09
N HIS A 258 -8.37 22.82 -18.88
CA HIS A 258 -9.48 22.38 -18.00
C HIS A 258 -9.39 20.96 -17.40
N LEU A 259 -8.34 20.18 -17.67
CA LEU A 259 -8.15 18.88 -17.07
C LEU A 259 -7.41 19.02 -15.72
N ALA A 260 -8.12 18.98 -14.59
CA ALA A 260 -7.49 19.06 -13.27
C ALA A 260 -6.59 17.85 -12.97
N VAL A 261 -5.49 18.08 -12.25
CA VAL A 261 -4.49 17.07 -11.87
C VAL A 261 -5.15 15.90 -11.14
N GLU A 262 -6.07 16.19 -10.23
CA GLU A 262 -6.77 15.19 -9.41
C GLU A 262 -7.64 14.24 -10.26
N TYR A 263 -8.28 14.75 -11.32
CA TYR A 263 -9.09 13.90 -12.23
C TYR A 263 -8.19 13.05 -13.13
N SER A 264 -7.05 13.58 -13.57
CA SER A 264 -6.05 12.83 -14.32
C SER A 264 -5.49 11.68 -13.49
N GLN A 265 -5.14 11.94 -12.23
CA GLN A 265 -4.67 10.93 -11.29
C GLN A 265 -5.75 9.85 -11.04
N SER A 266 -7.00 10.27 -10.87
CA SER A 266 -8.14 9.36 -10.71
C SER A 266 -8.34 8.47 -11.93
N GLY A 267 -8.23 9.02 -13.13
CA GLY A 267 -8.31 8.27 -14.38
C GLY A 267 -7.23 7.19 -14.47
N ILE A 268 -5.98 7.54 -14.14
CA ILE A 268 -4.85 6.61 -14.11
C ILE A 268 -5.13 5.46 -13.13
N LEU A 269 -5.56 5.77 -11.91
CA LEU A 269 -5.85 4.77 -10.88
C LEU A 269 -7.06 3.89 -11.24
N LEU A 270 -8.10 4.47 -11.85
CA LEU A 270 -9.28 3.71 -12.29
C LEU A 270 -8.91 2.71 -13.38
N ILE A 271 -8.19 3.15 -14.42
CA ILE A 271 -7.71 2.27 -15.50
C ILE A 271 -6.78 1.20 -14.92
N ALA A 272 -5.85 1.56 -14.04
CA ALA A 272 -4.97 0.61 -13.39
C ALA A 272 -5.75 -0.45 -12.60
N GLY A 273 -6.73 -0.03 -11.81
CA GLY A 273 -7.61 -0.94 -11.06
C GLY A 273 -8.34 -1.92 -11.98
N LEU A 274 -9.02 -1.41 -13.00
CA LEU A 274 -9.75 -2.25 -13.96
C LEU A 274 -8.83 -3.22 -14.71
N ALA A 275 -7.62 -2.79 -15.06
CA ALA A 275 -6.61 -3.62 -15.73
C ALA A 275 -6.14 -4.81 -14.87
N THR A 276 -6.24 -4.76 -13.54
CA THR A 276 -5.83 -5.88 -12.68
C THR A 276 -6.60 -7.16 -12.97
N LEU A 277 -7.87 -7.07 -13.36
CA LEU A 277 -8.72 -8.23 -13.62
C LEU A 277 -8.28 -9.07 -14.83
N PRO A 278 -8.05 -8.51 -16.04
CA PRO A 278 -7.55 -9.28 -17.18
C PRO A 278 -6.08 -9.71 -16.98
N LEU A 279 -5.26 -8.90 -16.29
CA LEU A 279 -3.84 -9.17 -16.10
C LEU A 279 -3.55 -10.30 -15.11
N ARG A 280 -4.52 -10.65 -14.23
CA ARG A 280 -4.37 -11.67 -13.19
C ARG A 280 -4.01 -13.07 -13.70
N SER A 281 -4.40 -13.40 -14.94
CA SER A 281 -4.19 -14.72 -15.55
C SER A 281 -2.84 -14.86 -16.25
N LEU A 282 -2.14 -13.74 -16.52
CA LEU A 282 -0.91 -13.75 -17.31
C LEU A 282 0.29 -14.33 -16.57
N PHE A 283 0.30 -14.26 -15.23
CA PHE A 283 1.47 -14.61 -14.43
C PHE A 283 1.14 -15.51 -13.23
N GLY A 284 1.81 -16.66 -13.10
CA GLY A 284 1.80 -17.52 -11.90
C GLY A 284 2.96 -17.17 -10.94
N ARG A 285 3.21 -17.98 -9.89
CA ARG A 285 4.12 -17.66 -8.76
C ARG A 285 5.53 -17.18 -9.17
N GLN A 286 6.22 -17.92 -10.05
CA GLN A 286 7.52 -17.49 -10.57
C GLN A 286 7.42 -16.28 -11.50
N LYS A 287 6.25 -16.07 -12.06
CA LYS A 287 5.93 -15.01 -13.00
C LYS A 287 5.56 -13.68 -12.32
N ALA A 288 5.31 -13.66 -11.00
CA ALA A 288 5.04 -12.41 -10.27
C ALA A 288 6.23 -11.43 -10.34
N ALA A 289 7.46 -11.95 -10.23
CA ALA A 289 8.67 -11.13 -10.39
C ALA A 289 8.81 -10.58 -11.82
N PHE A 290 8.49 -11.39 -12.84
CA PHE A 290 8.48 -10.94 -14.23
C PHE A 290 7.39 -9.91 -14.48
N GLY A 291 6.15 -10.15 -13.97
CA GLY A 291 5.06 -9.20 -14.08
C GLY A 291 5.38 -7.86 -13.44
N MET A 292 5.99 -7.88 -12.25
CA MET A 292 6.48 -6.69 -11.57
C MET A 292 7.54 -5.96 -12.41
N GLY A 293 8.57 -6.69 -12.88
CA GLY A 293 9.66 -6.12 -13.70
C GLY A 293 9.14 -5.48 -14.99
N TRP A 294 8.26 -6.17 -15.74
CA TRP A 294 7.66 -5.61 -16.95
C TRP A 294 6.81 -4.37 -16.66
N GLY A 295 5.96 -4.42 -15.60
CA GLY A 295 5.17 -3.26 -15.21
C GLY A 295 6.01 -2.04 -14.93
N LEU A 296 7.06 -2.17 -14.11
CA LEU A 296 7.98 -1.07 -13.79
C LEU A 296 8.75 -0.60 -15.04
N THR A 297 9.22 -1.50 -15.90
CA THR A 297 9.91 -1.13 -17.14
C THR A 297 9.02 -0.28 -18.07
N ILE A 298 7.75 -0.66 -18.21
CA ILE A 298 6.80 0.11 -19.02
C ILE A 298 6.53 1.47 -18.39
N ILE A 299 6.37 1.56 -17.06
CA ILE A 299 6.17 2.84 -16.36
C ILE A 299 7.35 3.77 -16.59
N ALA A 300 8.59 3.31 -16.36
CA ALA A 300 9.80 4.11 -16.58
C ALA A 300 9.94 4.53 -18.06
N GLY A 301 9.62 3.62 -18.99
CA GLY A 301 9.57 3.93 -20.41
C GLY A 301 8.55 5.04 -20.73
N CYS A 302 7.34 4.96 -20.19
CA CYS A 302 6.31 5.99 -20.35
C CYS A 302 6.73 7.34 -19.80
N LEU A 303 7.33 7.37 -18.59
CA LEU A 303 7.84 8.61 -17.99
C LEU A 303 8.98 9.22 -18.83
N THR A 304 9.84 8.40 -19.42
CA THR A 304 10.88 8.86 -20.33
C THR A 304 10.28 9.37 -21.66
N LEU A 305 9.28 8.70 -22.20
CA LEU A 305 8.59 9.12 -23.43
C LEU A 305 7.83 10.44 -23.26
N CYS A 306 7.41 10.81 -22.05
CA CYS A 306 6.83 12.12 -21.77
C CYS A 306 7.76 13.30 -22.13
N LEU A 307 9.09 13.06 -22.22
CA LEU A 307 10.06 14.08 -22.63
C LEU A 307 10.00 14.42 -24.12
N LEU A 308 9.36 13.58 -24.94
CA LEU A 308 9.40 13.71 -26.41
C LEU A 308 8.31 14.62 -26.97
N SER A 309 7.22 14.85 -26.24
CA SER A 309 6.10 15.65 -26.78
C SER A 309 5.20 16.18 -25.66
N GLU A 310 4.71 17.39 -25.85
CA GLU A 310 3.68 18.03 -25.03
C GLU A 310 2.27 17.89 -25.63
N ASN A 311 2.12 17.09 -26.71
CA ASN A 311 0.83 16.90 -27.35
C ASN A 311 -0.13 16.13 -26.43
N GLY A 312 -1.31 16.70 -26.15
CA GLY A 312 -2.30 16.12 -25.22
C GLY A 312 -2.77 14.71 -25.61
N ILE A 313 -2.98 14.42 -26.90
CA ILE A 313 -3.40 13.11 -27.39
C ILE A 313 -2.28 12.09 -27.12
N TYR A 314 -1.04 12.45 -27.40
CA TYR A 314 0.13 11.61 -27.14
C TYR A 314 0.24 11.29 -25.65
N LEU A 315 0.08 12.27 -24.78
CA LEU A 315 0.14 12.10 -23.33
C LEU A 315 -1.00 11.25 -22.78
N ILE A 316 -2.23 11.36 -23.35
CA ILE A 316 -3.35 10.47 -23.01
C ILE A 316 -3.01 9.01 -23.33
N LEU A 317 -2.45 8.74 -24.52
CA LEU A 317 -2.06 7.39 -24.91
C LEU A 317 -0.98 6.81 -24.00
N ILE A 318 0.05 7.59 -23.68
CA ILE A 318 1.11 7.19 -22.72
C ILE A 318 0.49 6.93 -21.35
N SER A 319 -0.42 7.79 -20.88
CA SER A 319 -1.10 7.63 -19.60
C SER A 319 -1.92 6.34 -19.54
N ALA A 320 -2.61 5.99 -20.62
CA ALA A 320 -3.37 4.74 -20.69
C ALA A 320 -2.45 3.52 -20.62
N ILE A 321 -1.31 3.53 -21.32
CA ILE A 321 -0.32 2.45 -21.28
C ILE A 321 0.31 2.34 -19.88
N ALA A 322 0.72 3.46 -19.29
CA ALA A 322 1.29 3.52 -17.95
C ALA A 322 0.29 3.06 -16.88
N SER A 323 -1.00 3.38 -17.04
CA SER A 323 -2.06 2.93 -16.15
C SER A 323 -2.24 1.41 -16.18
N ILE A 324 -2.22 0.79 -17.37
CA ILE A 324 -2.27 -0.66 -17.51
C ILE A 324 -1.04 -1.30 -16.87
N ALA A 325 0.14 -0.73 -17.07
CA ALA A 325 1.38 -1.18 -16.46
C ALA A 325 1.34 -1.05 -14.93
N LEU A 326 0.75 0.02 -14.40
CA LEU A 326 0.51 0.17 -12.96
C LEU A 326 -0.42 -0.94 -12.46
N GLY A 327 -1.49 -1.29 -13.19
CA GLY A 327 -2.35 -2.43 -12.87
C GLY A 327 -1.58 -3.74 -12.78
N LEU A 328 -0.59 -3.96 -13.66
CA LEU A 328 0.29 -5.12 -13.62
C LEU A 328 1.19 -5.11 -12.38
N VAL A 329 1.76 -3.96 -12.01
CA VAL A 329 2.54 -3.79 -10.77
C VAL A 329 1.68 -4.12 -9.56
N LEU A 330 0.50 -3.50 -9.44
CA LEU A 330 -0.41 -3.70 -8.30
C LEU A 330 -0.86 -5.17 -8.15
N THR A 331 -1.12 -5.86 -9.26
CA THR A 331 -1.50 -7.29 -9.24
C THR A 331 -0.40 -8.17 -8.66
N ASN A 332 0.87 -7.82 -8.87
CA ASN A 332 2.02 -8.63 -8.48
C ASN A 332 2.68 -8.20 -7.17
N THR A 333 2.37 -7.05 -6.62
CA THR A 333 2.97 -6.46 -5.41
C THR A 333 2.93 -7.42 -4.21
N ILE A 334 1.75 -7.79 -3.75
CA ILE A 334 1.59 -8.65 -2.57
C ILE A 334 2.06 -10.09 -2.84
N PRO A 335 1.71 -10.72 -3.98
CA PRO A 335 2.22 -12.05 -4.32
C PRO A 335 3.75 -12.13 -4.32
N LEU A 336 4.42 -11.09 -4.83
CA LEU A 336 5.87 -11.02 -4.86
C LEU A 336 6.46 -10.87 -3.45
N ALA A 337 5.94 -9.93 -2.64
CA ALA A 337 6.38 -9.74 -1.27
C ALA A 337 6.28 -11.02 -0.43
N LEU A 338 5.20 -11.79 -0.62
CA LEU A 338 4.99 -13.09 0.02
C LEU A 338 5.89 -14.20 -0.55
N ALA A 339 6.27 -14.12 -1.83
CA ALA A 339 7.14 -15.13 -2.46
C ALA A 339 8.62 -14.96 -2.09
N MET A 340 9.04 -13.75 -1.70
CA MET A 340 10.43 -13.43 -1.35
C MET A 340 10.85 -13.89 0.05
N VAL A 341 9.91 -14.37 0.86
CA VAL A 341 10.17 -14.82 2.24
C VAL A 341 9.57 -16.19 2.49
N PRO A 342 10.05 -16.93 3.51
CA PRO A 342 9.42 -18.18 3.93
C PRO A 342 7.95 -17.95 4.38
N PRO A 343 7.06 -18.95 4.21
CA PRO A 343 5.63 -18.81 4.54
C PRO A 343 5.34 -18.41 5.99
N ASN A 344 6.19 -18.81 6.93
CA ASN A 344 6.10 -18.44 8.33
C ASN A 344 6.52 -17.00 8.63
N GLN A 345 7.06 -16.28 7.63
CA GLN A 345 7.52 -14.89 7.74
C GLN A 345 6.76 -13.95 6.78
N ALA A 346 5.56 -14.32 6.40
CA ALA A 346 4.74 -13.54 5.47
C ALA A 346 4.45 -12.11 5.96
N GLY A 347 4.24 -11.93 7.26
CA GLY A 347 4.08 -10.61 7.88
C GLY A 347 5.36 -9.78 7.76
N PHE A 348 6.52 -10.37 8.04
CA PHE A 348 7.80 -9.70 7.90
C PHE A 348 8.10 -9.33 6.44
N GLY A 349 7.84 -10.23 5.49
CA GLY A 349 8.03 -9.99 4.06
C GLY A 349 7.17 -8.85 3.53
N THR A 350 5.89 -8.83 3.87
CA THR A 350 4.99 -7.71 3.52
C THR A 350 5.42 -6.42 4.22
N GLY A 351 5.84 -6.49 5.49
CA GLY A 351 6.37 -5.36 6.24
C GLY A 351 7.64 -4.77 5.62
N LEU A 352 8.57 -5.60 5.16
CA LEU A 352 9.76 -5.15 4.43
C LEU A 352 9.40 -4.44 3.12
N TYR A 353 8.51 -5.02 2.32
CA TYR A 353 8.09 -4.41 1.06
C TYR A 353 7.41 -3.06 1.28
N PHE A 354 6.43 -2.99 2.18
CA PHE A 354 5.73 -1.74 2.47
C PHE A 354 6.60 -0.73 3.22
N GLY A 355 7.55 -1.19 4.03
CA GLY A 355 8.58 -0.35 4.63
C GLY A 355 9.47 0.32 3.58
N GLY A 356 9.91 -0.44 2.56
CA GLY A 356 10.62 0.12 1.41
C GLY A 356 9.79 1.15 0.65
N SER A 357 8.50 0.86 0.40
CA SER A 357 7.57 1.80 -0.23
C SER A 357 7.32 3.04 0.64
N GLY A 358 7.30 2.92 1.97
CA GLY A 358 7.24 4.04 2.91
C GLY A 358 8.46 4.95 2.79
N LEU A 359 9.66 4.36 2.73
CA LEU A 359 10.90 5.10 2.49
C LEU A 359 10.88 5.82 1.13
N ALA A 360 10.36 5.17 0.09
CA ALA A 360 10.17 5.79 -1.22
C ALA A 360 9.29 7.04 -1.13
N THR A 361 8.19 6.97 -0.38
CA THR A 361 7.30 8.11 -0.17
C THR A 361 8.00 9.24 0.59
N ALA A 362 8.80 8.92 1.61
CA ALA A 362 9.59 9.92 2.34
C ALA A 362 10.63 10.62 1.45
N ILE A 363 11.36 9.85 0.63
CA ILE A 363 12.34 10.38 -0.33
C ILE A 363 11.63 11.27 -1.34
N PHE A 364 10.53 10.78 -1.93
CA PHE A 364 9.75 11.54 -2.90
C PHE A 364 9.23 12.85 -2.31
N ALA A 365 8.64 12.82 -1.11
CA ALA A 365 8.15 14.01 -0.43
C ALA A 365 9.28 15.01 -0.13
N SER A 366 10.46 14.51 0.28
CA SER A 366 11.64 15.36 0.51
C SER A 366 12.12 16.05 -0.76
N VAL A 367 12.16 15.33 -1.88
CA VAL A 367 12.53 15.88 -3.20
C VAL A 367 11.49 16.90 -3.66
N ALA A 368 10.20 16.60 -3.51
CA ALA A 368 9.12 17.50 -3.89
C ALA A 368 9.14 18.80 -3.07
N ILE A 369 9.46 18.74 -1.77
CA ILE A 369 9.60 19.94 -0.93
C ILE A 369 10.84 20.75 -1.36
N ALA A 370 11.96 20.09 -1.65
CA ALA A 370 13.21 20.76 -1.99
C ALA A 370 13.17 21.44 -3.37
N LEU A 371 12.48 20.85 -4.34
CA LEU A 371 12.43 21.33 -5.72
C LEU A 371 11.15 22.17 -6.02
N GLY A 372 10.11 22.07 -5.18
CA GLY A 372 8.77 22.57 -5.46
C GLY A 372 8.05 21.69 -6.49
N GLU A 373 8.24 21.97 -7.77
CA GLU A 373 7.81 21.11 -8.88
C GLU A 373 8.97 20.21 -9.33
N ILE A 374 8.71 18.93 -9.53
CA ILE A 374 9.70 17.98 -10.05
C ILE A 374 9.67 18.06 -11.59
N PRO A 375 10.69 18.63 -12.25
CA PRO A 375 10.75 18.67 -13.71
C PRO A 375 10.73 17.26 -14.28
N VAL A 376 10.02 17.07 -15.42
CA VAL A 376 9.82 15.75 -16.06
C VAL A 376 11.17 15.05 -16.31
N ILE A 377 12.22 15.80 -16.67
CA ILE A 377 13.55 15.25 -16.91
C ILE A 377 14.16 14.63 -15.64
N TYR A 378 14.09 15.29 -14.48
CA TYR A 378 14.57 14.72 -13.22
C TYR A 378 13.72 13.53 -12.78
N GLY A 379 12.42 13.60 -13.02
CA GLY A 379 11.52 12.49 -12.75
C GLY A 379 11.83 11.25 -13.61
N ALA A 380 12.12 11.44 -14.89
CA ALA A 380 12.52 10.35 -15.79
C ALA A 380 13.85 9.70 -15.34
N PHE A 381 14.86 10.50 -14.98
CA PHE A 381 16.12 9.97 -14.45
C PHE A 381 15.94 9.20 -13.15
N LEU A 382 15.15 9.74 -12.22
CA LEU A 382 14.89 9.10 -10.93
C LEU A 382 14.09 7.81 -11.11
N SER A 383 13.17 7.76 -12.08
CA SER A 383 12.40 6.57 -12.45
C SER A 383 13.32 5.48 -13.02
N VAL A 384 14.22 5.81 -13.94
CA VAL A 384 15.21 4.85 -14.47
C VAL A 384 16.12 4.30 -13.35
N PHE A 385 16.50 5.16 -12.40
CA PHE A 385 17.29 4.71 -11.23
C PHE A 385 16.49 3.77 -10.32
N ALA A 386 15.23 4.09 -10.04
CA ALA A 386 14.31 3.27 -9.25
C ALA A 386 14.05 1.91 -9.93
N LEU A 387 13.87 1.91 -11.25
CA LEU A 387 13.78 0.71 -12.08
C LEU A 387 15.03 -0.16 -11.96
N ALA A 388 16.22 0.43 -12.05
CA ALA A 388 17.48 -0.31 -11.96
C ALA A 388 17.61 -1.04 -10.62
N ILE A 389 17.29 -0.37 -9.50
CA ILE A 389 17.24 -0.98 -8.16
C ILE A 389 16.31 -2.19 -8.17
N SER A 390 15.08 -1.99 -8.65
CA SER A 390 14.05 -3.04 -8.67
C SER A 390 14.48 -4.25 -9.53
N LEU A 391 14.98 -4.01 -10.75
CA LEU A 391 15.36 -5.08 -11.67
C LEU A 391 16.56 -5.88 -11.17
N ILE A 392 17.57 -5.24 -10.58
CA ILE A 392 18.74 -5.93 -9.98
C ILE A 392 18.25 -6.88 -8.87
N CYS A 393 17.36 -6.41 -7.99
CA CYS A 393 16.82 -7.20 -6.90
C CYS A 393 15.92 -8.34 -7.40
N LEU A 394 15.05 -8.07 -8.38
CA LEU A 394 14.21 -9.10 -9.01
C LEU A 394 15.04 -10.18 -9.70
N LYS A 395 16.08 -9.81 -10.47
CA LYS A 395 17.00 -10.76 -11.10
C LYS A 395 17.70 -11.63 -10.07
N LYS A 396 18.17 -11.03 -8.96
CA LYS A 396 18.82 -11.77 -7.88
C LYS A 396 17.84 -12.76 -7.22
N PHE A 397 16.60 -12.36 -6.98
CA PHE A 397 15.55 -13.23 -6.46
C PHE A 397 15.26 -14.40 -7.41
N ILE A 398 15.07 -14.14 -8.71
CA ILE A 398 14.82 -15.19 -9.71
C ILE A 398 15.97 -16.19 -9.74
N ASN A 399 17.22 -15.72 -9.75
CA ASN A 399 18.38 -16.60 -9.79
C ASN A 399 18.58 -17.44 -8.50
N SER A 400 18.05 -16.98 -7.38
CA SER A 400 18.10 -17.75 -6.11
C SER A 400 17.00 -18.80 -5.99
N THR A 401 15.99 -18.78 -6.88
CA THR A 401 14.85 -19.72 -6.89
C THR A 401 14.94 -20.78 -7.99
N VAL A 402 15.90 -20.66 -8.91
CA VAL A 402 16.29 -21.67 -9.91
C VAL A 402 17.42 -22.52 -9.35
#